data_7a31508798142c989ce8da86eb1fcea1
#
_entry.id   7a31508798142c989ce8da86eb1fcea1
#
_cell.length_a   1.000
_cell.length_b   1.000
_cell.length_c   1.000
_cell.angle_alpha   90.00
_cell.angle_beta   90.00
_cell.angle_gamma   90.00
#
_symmetry.space_group_name_H-M   'P 1'
#
loop_
_entity.id
_entity.type
_entity.pdbx_description
1 polymer ?
#
loop_
_entity_poly.entity_id
_entity_poly.type
_entity_poly.pdbx_seq_one_letter_code
_entity_poly.pdbx_strand_id
1 'polypeptide(L)'
;MITGSNNEKALEVRTHDIPVADAMGEFMKQGWAQSPLEGISAHPSVPFTKIRRDKISKLFTGFRLVFPSGPLKVRSNDSDYPYRAHSAFLWFTGITAPDAVPDSAFVMEPNGDSHESFLFIHPRSPRNSDEFYKNARYGEFWVGRRMTLEETEIKYQIKVKQIEDIENFLKDGKPTLIIRGEESKLDSFVTSSEKEDELKNISSVMRMIKDDYEIKEMQKAVDSSVRGFADMVRVFPVATSTKRGERVIEAAFYGRARLEGNDNGYPSIVASGAHACVLHWIKNDGDVLPTDLILIDAGVEVESHY
;
A
#
# COMPACT_ATOMS: atom_id res chain seq x y z
N MET A 1 18.17 -46.25 15.11
CA MET A 1 18.11 -45.73 13.75
C MET A 1 16.63 -45.43 13.44
N ILE A 2 16.26 -44.17 13.52
CA ILE A 2 14.90 -43.72 13.18
C ILE A 2 15.07 -42.91 11.90
N THR A 3 14.68 -43.49 10.80
CA THR A 3 14.59 -42.82 9.49
C THR A 3 13.21 -42.15 9.41
N GLY A 4 13.12 -40.90 9.77
CA GLY A 4 11.95 -40.07 9.52
C GLY A 4 12.14 -39.28 8.23
N SER A 5 11.30 -39.56 7.23
CA SER A 5 11.17 -38.78 6.03
C SER A 5 10.57 -37.40 6.41
N ASN A 6 11.38 -36.38 6.48
CA ASN A 6 10.93 -35.00 6.62
C ASN A 6 10.38 -34.50 5.30
N ASN A 7 9.07 -34.54 5.15
CA ASN A 7 8.36 -33.59 4.31
C ASN A 7 8.33 -32.26 5.07
N GLU A 8 9.37 -31.46 4.93
CA GLU A 8 9.33 -30.05 5.28
C GLU A 8 8.44 -29.32 4.27
N LYS A 9 7.11 -29.34 4.51
CA LYS A 9 6.31 -28.17 4.16
C LYS A 9 6.90 -27.05 4.99
N ALA A 10 7.51 -26.07 4.34
CA ALA A 10 7.87 -24.81 4.97
C ALA A 10 6.62 -24.32 5.70
N LEU A 11 6.61 -24.46 7.01
CA LEU A 11 5.64 -23.85 7.88
C LEU A 11 5.80 -22.35 7.64
N GLU A 12 4.84 -21.74 6.94
CA GLU A 12 4.55 -20.33 7.14
C GLU A 12 4.07 -20.20 8.59
N VAL A 13 5.02 -20.22 9.52
CA VAL A 13 4.75 -20.03 10.94
C VAL A 13 4.43 -18.57 11.13
N ARG A 14 3.16 -18.23 10.93
CA ARG A 14 2.60 -17.05 11.55
C ARG A 14 2.21 -17.45 12.97
N THR A 15 2.77 -16.76 13.93
CA THR A 15 2.70 -17.03 15.36
C THR A 15 1.29 -16.90 15.97
N HIS A 16 0.25 -16.69 15.16
CA HIS A 16 -1.13 -16.44 15.60
C HIS A 16 -2.16 -17.46 15.12
N ASP A 17 -1.76 -18.51 14.41
CA ASP A 17 -2.64 -19.63 14.16
C ASP A 17 -2.88 -20.39 15.46
N ILE A 18 -3.78 -19.86 16.28
CA ILE A 18 -4.21 -20.54 17.50
C ILE A 18 -4.95 -21.82 17.07
N PRO A 19 -4.59 -23.00 17.58
CA PRO A 19 -5.36 -24.20 17.36
C PRO A 19 -6.80 -23.99 17.85
N VAL A 20 -7.74 -24.01 16.92
CA VAL A 20 -9.17 -23.84 17.22
C VAL A 20 -9.82 -25.23 17.17
N ALA A 21 -10.52 -25.62 18.24
CA ALA A 21 -11.30 -26.86 18.24
C ALA A 21 -12.38 -26.82 17.14
N ASP A 22 -12.66 -27.95 16.49
CA ASP A 22 -13.59 -28.04 15.37
C ASP A 22 -14.96 -27.41 15.68
N ALA A 23 -15.50 -27.68 16.87
CA ALA A 23 -16.78 -27.10 17.32
C ALA A 23 -16.74 -25.56 17.38
N MET A 24 -15.61 -24.97 17.80
CA MET A 24 -15.43 -23.52 17.80
C MET A 24 -15.29 -23.00 16.37
N GLY A 25 -14.58 -23.72 15.50
CA GLY A 25 -14.48 -23.41 14.09
C GLY A 25 -15.83 -23.33 13.40
N GLU A 26 -16.69 -24.31 13.64
CA GLU A 26 -18.06 -24.31 13.09
C GLU A 26 -18.93 -23.18 13.67
N PHE A 27 -18.78 -22.87 14.96
CA PHE A 27 -19.44 -21.71 15.56
C PHE A 27 -19.00 -20.39 14.92
N MET A 28 -17.71 -20.21 14.66
CA MET A 28 -17.15 -19.01 14.06
C MET A 28 -17.62 -18.74 12.62
N LYS A 29 -18.10 -19.76 11.92
CA LYS A 29 -18.62 -19.63 10.54
C LYS A 29 -20.10 -19.26 10.45
N GLN A 30 -20.79 -19.09 11.57
CA GLN A 30 -22.24 -18.95 11.61
C GLN A 30 -22.68 -17.66 12.30
N GLY A 31 -23.91 -17.22 12.01
CA GLY A 31 -24.57 -16.13 12.74
C GLY A 31 -24.12 -14.72 12.41
N TRP A 32 -23.24 -14.52 11.44
CA TRP A 32 -22.75 -13.20 11.04
C TRP A 32 -23.79 -12.44 10.21
N ALA A 33 -24.05 -11.20 10.60
CA ALA A 33 -24.90 -10.31 9.82
C ALA A 33 -24.29 -10.03 8.43
N GLN A 34 -25.14 -9.79 7.44
CA GLN A 34 -24.68 -9.29 6.14
C GLN A 34 -24.04 -7.91 6.32
N SER A 35 -23.00 -7.62 5.58
CA SER A 35 -22.33 -6.31 5.57
C SER A 35 -22.01 -5.90 4.14
N PRO A 36 -23.03 -5.60 3.31
CA PRO A 36 -22.80 -5.03 1.98
C PRO A 36 -22.10 -3.68 2.12
N LEU A 37 -21.32 -3.29 1.12
CA LEU A 37 -20.92 -1.90 0.96
C LEU A 37 -22.05 -1.18 0.23
N GLU A 38 -22.64 -0.19 0.90
CA GLU A 38 -23.68 0.64 0.30
C GLU A 38 -23.03 1.82 -0.45
N GLY A 39 -23.70 2.29 -1.51
CA GLY A 39 -23.33 3.51 -2.21
C GLY A 39 -21.98 3.46 -2.94
N ILE A 40 -21.52 2.27 -3.38
CA ILE A 40 -20.28 2.15 -4.17
C ILE A 40 -20.47 2.91 -5.49
N SER A 41 -19.57 3.83 -5.76
CA SER A 41 -19.50 4.58 -7.00
C SER A 41 -18.08 4.59 -7.56
N ALA A 42 -17.94 4.95 -8.83
CA ALA A 42 -16.63 5.07 -9.44
C ALA A 42 -15.74 6.06 -8.68
N HIS A 43 -14.49 5.63 -8.39
CA HIS A 43 -13.53 6.46 -7.70
C HIS A 43 -13.15 7.69 -8.54
N PRO A 44 -12.95 8.88 -7.94
CA PRO A 44 -12.62 10.10 -8.69
C PRO A 44 -11.36 10.01 -9.57
N SER A 45 -10.42 9.12 -9.24
CA SER A 45 -9.21 8.89 -10.03
C SER A 45 -9.46 8.16 -11.36
N VAL A 46 -10.60 7.48 -11.54
CA VAL A 46 -10.85 6.57 -12.68
C VAL A 46 -10.64 7.22 -14.05
N PRO A 47 -11.14 8.43 -14.35
CA PRO A 47 -10.90 9.06 -15.65
C PRO A 47 -9.40 9.31 -15.92
N PHE A 48 -8.65 9.67 -14.88
CA PHE A 48 -7.23 9.99 -14.96
C PHE A 48 -6.38 8.73 -15.11
N THR A 49 -6.64 7.70 -14.31
CA THR A 49 -5.92 6.42 -14.40
C THR A 49 -6.12 5.76 -15.76
N LYS A 50 -7.31 5.90 -16.36
CA LYS A 50 -7.55 5.45 -17.73
C LYS A 50 -6.62 6.14 -18.73
N ILE A 51 -6.51 7.47 -18.67
CA ILE A 51 -5.61 8.24 -19.55
C ILE A 51 -4.14 7.80 -19.36
N ARG A 52 -3.73 7.55 -18.14
CA ARG A 52 -2.38 7.07 -17.80
C ARG A 52 -2.10 5.70 -18.44
N ARG A 53 -3.05 4.77 -18.33
CA ARG A 53 -3.00 3.45 -18.96
C ARG A 53 -2.97 3.54 -20.48
N ASP A 54 -3.80 4.40 -21.08
CA ASP A 54 -3.83 4.59 -22.52
C ASP A 54 -2.49 5.16 -23.06
N LYS A 55 -1.79 5.99 -22.27
CA LYS A 55 -0.47 6.52 -22.64
C LYS A 55 0.61 5.42 -22.66
N ILE A 56 0.74 4.65 -21.57
CA ILE A 56 1.76 3.60 -21.49
C ILE A 56 1.47 2.46 -22.45
N SER A 57 0.22 2.16 -22.71
CA SER A 57 -0.23 1.15 -23.66
C SER A 57 0.37 1.34 -25.07
N LYS A 58 0.45 2.58 -25.53
CA LYS A 58 1.01 2.93 -26.85
C LYS A 58 2.54 2.73 -26.93
N LEU A 59 3.22 2.75 -25.80
CA LEU A 59 4.67 2.64 -25.73
C LEU A 59 5.13 1.18 -25.69
N PHE A 60 4.27 0.27 -25.26
CA PHE A 60 4.58 -1.15 -25.05
C PHE A 60 3.60 -2.07 -25.78
N THR A 61 3.20 -1.70 -27.00
CA THR A 61 2.28 -2.50 -27.83
C THR A 61 2.81 -3.94 -27.98
N GLY A 62 1.92 -4.91 -27.78
CA GLY A 62 2.26 -6.35 -27.90
C GLY A 62 2.91 -6.98 -26.68
N PHE A 63 3.27 -6.21 -25.66
CA PHE A 63 3.77 -6.74 -24.39
C PHE A 63 2.69 -6.72 -23.31
N ARG A 64 2.55 -7.78 -22.55
CA ARG A 64 1.83 -7.74 -21.28
C ARG A 64 2.66 -6.95 -20.27
N LEU A 65 2.02 -6.03 -19.55
CA LEU A 65 2.67 -5.22 -18.53
C LEU A 65 2.14 -5.60 -17.14
N VAL A 66 3.04 -5.86 -16.20
CA VAL A 66 2.69 -6.29 -14.84
C VAL A 66 3.25 -5.30 -13.82
N PHE A 67 2.37 -4.80 -12.97
CA PHE A 67 2.67 -3.87 -11.89
C PHE A 67 2.26 -4.48 -10.55
N PRO A 68 3.19 -5.13 -9.82
CA PRO A 68 2.91 -5.67 -8.49
C PRO A 68 2.60 -4.56 -7.49
N SER A 69 1.72 -4.84 -6.52
CA SER A 69 1.47 -3.93 -5.40
C SER A 69 2.53 -4.06 -4.30
N GLY A 70 3.21 -5.19 -4.24
CA GLY A 70 4.17 -5.55 -3.21
C GLY A 70 3.54 -6.20 -1.98
N PRO A 71 4.35 -6.93 -1.20
CA PRO A 71 3.90 -7.66 -0.01
C PRO A 71 3.86 -6.78 1.23
N LEU A 72 3.14 -7.23 2.26
CA LEU A 72 3.32 -6.76 3.63
C LEU A 72 4.72 -7.11 4.13
N LYS A 73 5.33 -6.19 4.87
CA LYS A 73 6.63 -6.37 5.52
C LYS A 73 6.43 -6.54 7.02
N VAL A 74 6.74 -7.72 7.54
CA VAL A 74 6.65 -8.02 8.97
C VAL A 74 7.62 -7.13 9.74
N ARG A 75 7.11 -6.43 10.76
CA ARG A 75 7.91 -5.69 11.73
C ARG A 75 8.33 -6.57 12.89
N SER A 76 7.36 -7.24 13.52
CA SER A 76 7.60 -8.20 14.60
C SER A 76 6.34 -9.02 14.86
N ASN A 77 6.48 -10.34 15.08
CA ASN A 77 5.39 -11.26 15.38
C ASN A 77 4.22 -11.11 14.39
N ASP A 78 3.06 -10.64 14.87
CA ASP A 78 1.81 -10.38 14.14
C ASP A 78 1.66 -8.94 13.65
N SER A 79 2.66 -8.09 13.88
CA SER A 79 2.63 -6.70 13.50
C SER A 79 3.45 -6.47 12.23
N ASP A 80 2.80 -5.90 11.22
CA ASP A 80 3.44 -5.47 9.99
C ASP A 80 3.81 -3.97 10.05
N TYR A 81 4.75 -3.54 9.21
CA TYR A 81 4.92 -2.11 8.93
C TYR A 81 3.68 -1.58 8.20
N PRO A 82 3.36 -0.26 8.34
CA PRO A 82 2.29 0.35 7.56
C PRO A 82 2.44 0.03 6.07
N TYR A 83 1.37 -0.50 5.47
CA TYR A 83 1.38 -0.91 4.09
C TYR A 83 1.16 0.28 3.15
N ARG A 84 2.05 0.41 2.19
CA ARG A 84 1.88 1.29 1.03
C ARG A 84 2.23 0.51 -0.22
N ALA A 85 1.28 0.38 -1.12
CA ALA A 85 1.51 -0.33 -2.38
C ALA A 85 2.54 0.41 -3.24
N HIS A 86 3.21 -0.33 -4.14
CA HIS A 86 4.20 0.23 -5.06
C HIS A 86 3.64 1.39 -5.89
N SER A 87 4.40 2.44 -6.05
CA SER A 87 3.94 3.71 -6.64
C SER A 87 3.39 3.57 -8.08
N ALA A 88 3.95 2.65 -8.90
CA ALA A 88 3.40 2.41 -10.24
C ALA A 88 2.04 1.73 -10.18
N PHE A 89 1.84 0.74 -9.27
CA PHE A 89 0.55 0.12 -9.04
C PHE A 89 -0.50 1.17 -8.67
N LEU A 90 -0.23 1.99 -7.65
CA LEU A 90 -1.12 3.07 -7.20
C LEU A 90 -1.48 4.02 -8.35
N TRP A 91 -0.48 4.42 -9.14
CA TRP A 91 -0.65 5.44 -10.16
C TRP A 91 -1.49 4.97 -11.36
N PHE A 92 -1.34 3.71 -11.77
CA PHE A 92 -2.11 3.14 -12.87
C PHE A 92 -3.50 2.65 -12.48
N THR A 93 -3.72 2.32 -11.21
CA THR A 93 -5.01 1.80 -10.73
C THR A 93 -5.85 2.85 -10.00
N GLY A 94 -5.22 3.79 -9.31
CA GLY A 94 -5.87 4.71 -8.38
C GLY A 94 -6.26 4.06 -7.05
N ILE A 95 -5.80 2.83 -6.79
CA ILE A 95 -6.11 2.09 -5.56
C ILE A 95 -5.09 2.45 -4.50
N THR A 96 -5.53 3.24 -3.52
CA THR A 96 -4.71 3.72 -2.40
C THR A 96 -5.18 3.12 -1.09
N ALA A 97 -4.52 3.42 0.03
CA ALA A 97 -5.01 3.02 1.34
C ALA A 97 -6.39 3.69 1.63
N PRO A 98 -7.35 3.00 2.28
CA PRO A 98 -7.24 1.65 2.83
C PRO A 98 -7.58 0.50 1.86
N ASP A 99 -7.90 0.79 0.60
CA ASP A 99 -8.41 -0.20 -0.36
C ASP A 99 -7.30 -1.07 -0.98
N ALA A 100 -6.05 -0.63 -0.92
CA ALA A 100 -4.92 -1.37 -1.48
C ALA A 100 -4.68 -2.67 -0.70
N VAL A 101 -4.85 -3.80 -1.38
CA VAL A 101 -4.61 -5.13 -0.83
C VAL A 101 -3.17 -5.55 -1.13
N PRO A 102 -2.39 -5.97 -0.13
CA PRO A 102 -1.06 -6.54 -0.37
C PRO A 102 -1.08 -7.75 -1.28
N ASP A 103 0.06 -8.06 -1.87
CA ASP A 103 0.25 -9.22 -2.76
C ASP A 103 -0.67 -9.21 -4.00
N SER A 104 -1.18 -8.02 -4.38
CA SER A 104 -1.99 -7.80 -5.58
C SER A 104 -1.12 -7.49 -6.81
N ALA A 105 -1.71 -7.62 -7.99
CA ALA A 105 -1.05 -7.22 -9.23
C ALA A 105 -2.02 -6.55 -10.20
N PHE A 106 -1.58 -5.48 -10.81
CA PHE A 106 -2.26 -4.87 -11.94
C PHE A 106 -1.60 -5.34 -13.24
N VAL A 107 -2.39 -5.82 -14.18
CA VAL A 107 -1.92 -6.37 -15.45
C VAL A 107 -2.62 -5.68 -16.61
N MET A 108 -1.84 -5.22 -17.56
CA MET A 108 -2.32 -4.72 -18.85
C MET A 108 -2.03 -5.78 -19.91
N GLU A 109 -3.07 -6.44 -20.39
CA GLU A 109 -3.02 -7.50 -21.37
C GLU A 109 -3.11 -6.95 -22.79
N PRO A 110 -2.21 -7.32 -23.73
CA PRO A 110 -2.28 -6.86 -25.12
C PRO A 110 -3.62 -7.22 -25.78
N ASN A 111 -4.23 -6.26 -26.44
CA ASN A 111 -5.46 -6.42 -27.22
C ASN A 111 -5.38 -5.57 -28.50
N GLY A 112 -4.85 -6.14 -29.58
CA GLY A 112 -4.51 -5.40 -30.79
C GLY A 112 -3.47 -4.32 -30.53
N ASP A 113 -3.75 -3.07 -30.89
CA ASP A 113 -2.88 -1.92 -30.68
C ASP A 113 -3.06 -1.27 -29.28
N SER A 114 -3.85 -1.89 -28.41
CA SER A 114 -4.18 -1.40 -27.09
C SER A 114 -3.97 -2.48 -26.02
N HIS A 115 -4.39 -2.19 -24.79
CA HIS A 115 -4.40 -3.17 -23.70
C HIS A 115 -5.74 -3.22 -23.00
N GLU A 116 -6.11 -4.40 -22.55
CA GLU A 116 -7.18 -4.62 -21.59
C GLU A 116 -6.59 -4.67 -20.18
N SER A 117 -7.26 -4.04 -19.22
CA SER A 117 -6.77 -3.92 -17.84
C SER A 117 -7.40 -4.95 -16.92
N PHE A 118 -6.57 -5.67 -16.17
CA PHE A 118 -6.97 -6.64 -15.16
C PHE A 118 -6.30 -6.32 -13.82
N LEU A 119 -7.06 -6.45 -12.75
CA LEU A 119 -6.56 -6.39 -11.39
C LEU A 119 -6.69 -7.76 -10.74
N PHE A 120 -5.60 -8.28 -10.23
CA PHE A 120 -5.58 -9.54 -9.47
C PHE A 120 -5.42 -9.21 -7.99
N ILE A 121 -6.41 -9.58 -7.18
CA ILE A 121 -6.43 -9.28 -5.74
C ILE A 121 -6.83 -10.51 -4.93
N HIS A 122 -6.48 -10.49 -3.65
CA HIS A 122 -7.07 -11.37 -2.66
C HIS A 122 -8.41 -10.75 -2.21
N PRO A 123 -9.57 -11.31 -2.61
CA PRO A 123 -10.87 -10.70 -2.34
C PRO A 123 -11.27 -10.82 -0.87
N ARG A 124 -12.43 -10.27 -0.54
CA ARG A 124 -13.07 -10.49 0.75
C ARG A 124 -13.20 -11.97 1.07
N SER A 125 -12.77 -12.38 2.28
CA SER A 125 -12.96 -13.75 2.74
C SER A 125 -14.45 -14.06 2.97
N PRO A 126 -14.96 -15.18 2.46
CA PRO A 126 -16.30 -15.64 2.79
C PRO A 126 -16.43 -15.92 4.30
N ARG A 127 -17.48 -15.38 4.95
CA ARG A 127 -17.68 -15.53 6.40
C ARG A 127 -17.94 -16.95 6.88
N ASN A 128 -18.31 -17.84 5.97
CA ASN A 128 -18.48 -19.28 6.21
C ASN A 128 -17.22 -20.11 5.89
N SER A 129 -16.08 -19.47 5.68
CA SER A 129 -14.80 -20.13 5.40
C SER A 129 -13.87 -20.11 6.61
N ASP A 130 -12.89 -21.01 6.61
CA ASP A 130 -11.81 -21.01 7.61
C ASP A 130 -10.94 -19.75 7.51
N GLU A 131 -10.75 -19.21 6.31
CA GLU A 131 -9.99 -17.99 6.10
C GLU A 131 -10.53 -16.82 6.93
N PHE A 132 -11.86 -16.70 7.04
CA PHE A 132 -12.51 -15.63 7.76
C PHE A 132 -11.94 -15.40 9.17
N TYR A 133 -11.70 -16.47 9.92
CA TYR A 133 -11.31 -16.38 11.33
C TYR A 133 -9.91 -16.95 11.64
N LYS A 134 -9.32 -17.76 10.75
CA LYS A 134 -7.97 -18.34 10.95
C LYS A 134 -6.85 -17.50 10.33
N ASN A 135 -7.12 -16.84 9.21
CA ASN A 135 -6.09 -16.13 8.47
C ASN A 135 -5.88 -14.72 9.03
N ALA A 136 -4.82 -14.51 9.81
CA ALA A 136 -4.52 -13.23 10.43
C ALA A 136 -4.17 -12.11 9.41
N ARG A 137 -3.79 -12.46 8.17
CA ARG A 137 -3.45 -11.50 7.12
C ARG A 137 -4.65 -11.06 6.29
N TYR A 138 -5.55 -11.97 5.98
CA TYR A 138 -6.63 -11.74 5.03
C TYR A 138 -8.02 -12.00 5.61
N GLY A 139 -8.11 -12.65 6.77
CA GLY A 139 -9.38 -12.92 7.42
C GLY A 139 -10.13 -11.65 7.84
N GLU A 140 -11.39 -11.52 7.43
CA GLU A 140 -12.21 -10.34 7.78
C GLU A 140 -12.32 -10.15 9.30
N PHE A 141 -12.29 -11.23 10.08
CA PHE A 141 -12.32 -11.19 11.53
C PHE A 141 -11.08 -10.51 12.15
N TRP A 142 -9.93 -10.56 11.45
CA TRP A 142 -8.67 -9.99 11.91
C TRP A 142 -8.41 -8.57 11.39
N VAL A 143 -8.60 -8.37 10.10
CA VAL A 143 -8.16 -7.14 9.43
C VAL A 143 -9.32 -6.30 8.91
N GLY A 144 -10.57 -6.68 9.20
CA GLY A 144 -11.75 -5.98 8.73
C GLY A 144 -12.16 -6.38 7.31
N ARG A 145 -13.28 -5.80 6.88
CA ARG A 145 -13.91 -6.10 5.61
C ARG A 145 -13.14 -5.49 4.44
N ARG A 146 -12.72 -6.31 3.50
CA ARG A 146 -12.26 -5.87 2.17
C ARG A 146 -13.43 -5.87 1.17
N MET A 147 -13.22 -5.22 0.04
CA MET A 147 -14.14 -5.29 -1.10
C MET A 147 -14.16 -6.69 -1.72
N THR A 148 -15.30 -7.07 -2.28
CA THR A 148 -15.39 -8.21 -3.19
C THR A 148 -14.78 -7.86 -4.56
N LEU A 149 -14.62 -8.86 -5.42
CA LEU A 149 -14.18 -8.61 -6.81
C LEU A 149 -15.11 -7.63 -7.52
N GLU A 150 -16.43 -7.86 -7.42
CA GLU A 150 -17.45 -7.01 -8.04
C GLU A 150 -17.45 -5.58 -7.51
N GLU A 151 -17.38 -5.40 -6.18
CA GLU A 151 -17.30 -4.08 -5.55
C GLU A 151 -16.05 -3.31 -6.01
N THR A 152 -14.92 -4.01 -6.12
CA THR A 152 -13.66 -3.43 -6.61
C THR A 152 -13.77 -3.03 -8.09
N GLU A 153 -14.40 -3.87 -8.92
CA GLU A 153 -14.63 -3.59 -10.34
C GLU A 153 -15.52 -2.36 -10.54
N ILE A 154 -16.60 -2.25 -9.76
CA ILE A 154 -17.49 -1.06 -9.79
C ILE A 154 -16.72 0.20 -9.41
N LYS A 155 -15.92 0.14 -8.32
CA LYS A 155 -15.21 1.31 -7.79
C LYS A 155 -14.10 1.80 -8.70
N TYR A 156 -13.29 0.89 -9.25
CA TYR A 156 -12.08 1.26 -10.00
C TYR A 156 -12.20 1.09 -11.51
N GLN A 157 -13.29 0.51 -11.99
CA GLN A 157 -13.58 0.28 -13.42
C GLN A 157 -12.43 -0.44 -14.14
N ILE A 158 -11.89 -1.45 -13.48
CA ILE A 158 -10.90 -2.39 -14.00
C ILE A 158 -11.48 -3.78 -13.80
N LYS A 159 -11.35 -4.69 -14.77
CA LYS A 159 -11.76 -6.09 -14.61
C LYS A 159 -10.96 -6.75 -13.48
N VAL A 160 -11.65 -7.40 -12.54
CA VAL A 160 -11.02 -7.93 -11.33
C VAL A 160 -11.06 -9.46 -11.34
N LYS A 161 -9.95 -10.09 -10.95
CA LYS A 161 -9.74 -11.53 -10.84
C LYS A 161 -9.15 -11.89 -9.47
N GLN A 162 -9.29 -13.14 -9.09
CA GLN A 162 -8.62 -13.66 -7.89
C GLN A 162 -7.11 -13.77 -8.13
N ILE A 163 -6.32 -13.47 -7.10
CA ILE A 163 -4.85 -13.52 -7.20
C ILE A 163 -4.34 -14.94 -7.49
N GLU A 164 -5.07 -15.96 -7.07
CA GLU A 164 -4.76 -17.36 -7.33
C GLU A 164 -4.71 -17.71 -8.81
N ASP A 165 -5.43 -16.97 -9.66
CA ASP A 165 -5.47 -17.20 -11.11
C ASP A 165 -4.24 -16.61 -11.84
N ILE A 166 -3.44 -15.76 -11.17
CA ILE A 166 -2.39 -14.98 -11.83
C ILE A 166 -1.27 -15.85 -12.40
N GLU A 167 -0.90 -16.92 -11.72
CA GLU A 167 0.17 -17.83 -12.19
C GLU A 167 -0.16 -18.42 -13.55
N ASN A 168 -1.36 -18.97 -13.71
CA ASN A 168 -1.82 -19.52 -14.99
C ASN A 168 -1.94 -18.43 -16.06
N PHE A 169 -2.34 -17.20 -15.65
CA PHE A 169 -2.48 -16.09 -16.55
C PHE A 169 -1.12 -15.59 -17.09
N LEU A 170 -0.08 -15.60 -16.26
CA LEU A 170 1.27 -15.13 -16.65
C LEU A 170 2.09 -16.18 -17.38
N LYS A 171 1.82 -17.48 -17.18
CA LYS A 171 2.57 -18.60 -17.79
C LYS A 171 2.05 -19.05 -19.16
N ASP A 172 1.23 -18.27 -19.83
CA ASP A 172 0.66 -18.60 -21.15
C ASP A 172 1.63 -18.39 -22.35
N GLY A 173 2.88 -17.95 -22.07
CA GLY A 173 3.94 -17.79 -23.07
C GLY A 173 3.94 -16.44 -23.80
N LYS A 174 3.06 -15.51 -23.46
CA LYS A 174 3.07 -14.17 -24.09
C LYS A 174 4.26 -13.33 -23.61
N PRO A 175 4.82 -12.45 -24.47
CA PRO A 175 5.84 -11.50 -24.08
C PRO A 175 5.34 -10.63 -22.90
N THR A 176 6.01 -10.73 -21.76
CA THR A 176 5.58 -10.08 -20.52
C THR A 176 6.72 -9.25 -19.94
N LEU A 177 6.41 -8.03 -19.49
CA LEU A 177 7.30 -7.15 -18.76
C LEU A 177 6.73 -6.89 -17.37
N ILE A 178 7.56 -6.94 -16.33
CA ILE A 178 7.16 -6.72 -14.95
C ILE A 178 8.02 -5.66 -14.28
N ILE A 179 7.44 -4.87 -13.39
CA ILE A 179 8.24 -4.08 -12.44
C ILE A 179 8.84 -5.05 -11.43
N ARG A 180 10.04 -5.52 -11.75
CA ARG A 180 10.76 -6.58 -11.03
C ARG A 180 11.30 -6.10 -9.69
N GLY A 181 11.35 -7.02 -8.71
CA GLY A 181 11.91 -6.77 -7.38
C GLY A 181 10.86 -6.39 -6.32
N GLU A 182 9.61 -6.18 -6.72
CA GLU A 182 8.55 -5.81 -5.80
C GLU A 182 7.82 -7.03 -5.20
N GLU A 183 7.72 -8.14 -5.95
CA GLU A 183 7.07 -9.38 -5.52
C GLU A 183 7.78 -10.59 -6.13
N SER A 184 8.59 -11.26 -5.31
CA SER A 184 9.48 -12.37 -5.76
C SER A 184 8.72 -13.55 -6.38
N LYS A 185 7.50 -13.84 -5.90
CA LYS A 185 6.67 -14.89 -6.46
C LYS A 185 6.24 -14.57 -7.89
N LEU A 186 5.79 -13.33 -8.14
CA LEU A 186 5.40 -12.88 -9.47
C LEU A 186 6.61 -12.81 -10.41
N ASP A 187 7.75 -12.35 -9.90
CA ASP A 187 9.00 -12.33 -10.64
C ASP A 187 9.38 -13.70 -11.19
N SER A 188 9.10 -14.77 -10.43
CA SER A 188 9.40 -16.15 -10.82
C SER A 188 8.54 -16.67 -11.98
N PHE A 189 7.39 -16.06 -12.24
CA PHE A 189 6.48 -16.44 -13.32
C PHE A 189 6.81 -15.78 -14.66
N VAL A 190 7.65 -14.74 -14.64
CA VAL A 190 7.97 -13.93 -15.82
C VAL A 190 9.45 -14.07 -16.18
N THR A 191 9.72 -14.48 -17.44
CA THR A 191 11.09 -14.49 -17.95
C THR A 191 11.65 -13.07 -18.01
N SER A 192 12.85 -12.85 -17.45
CA SER A 192 13.49 -11.53 -17.41
C SER A 192 13.73 -10.98 -18.81
N SER A 193 13.58 -9.68 -18.97
CA SER A 193 13.79 -8.94 -20.21
C SER A 193 14.50 -7.63 -19.94
N GLU A 194 15.45 -7.24 -20.79
CA GLU A 194 16.14 -5.94 -20.73
C GLU A 194 15.15 -4.74 -20.83
N LYS A 195 13.98 -4.95 -21.43
CA LYS A 195 12.91 -3.92 -21.52
C LYS A 195 12.19 -3.66 -20.19
N GLU A 196 12.42 -4.46 -19.16
CA GLU A 196 11.83 -4.21 -17.82
C GLU A 196 12.36 -2.91 -17.21
N ASP A 197 13.64 -2.59 -17.41
CA ASP A 197 14.22 -1.32 -16.97
C ASP A 197 13.60 -0.13 -17.72
N GLU A 198 13.30 -0.29 -19.00
CA GLU A 198 12.57 0.72 -19.78
C GLU A 198 11.17 0.94 -19.23
N LEU A 199 10.41 -0.13 -18.93
CA LEU A 199 9.09 -0.05 -18.31
C LEU A 199 9.14 0.68 -16.96
N LYS A 200 10.10 0.32 -16.11
CA LYS A 200 10.31 0.94 -14.80
C LYS A 200 10.63 2.43 -14.93
N ASN A 201 11.54 2.78 -15.81
CA ASN A 201 11.96 4.15 -16.05
C ASN A 201 10.81 5.01 -16.60
N ILE A 202 10.15 4.56 -17.66
CA ILE A 202 9.02 5.27 -18.26
C ILE A 202 7.89 5.46 -17.24
N SER A 203 7.52 4.42 -16.47
CA SER A 203 6.53 4.53 -15.41
C SER A 203 6.89 5.59 -14.36
N SER A 204 8.18 5.75 -14.07
CA SER A 204 8.66 6.78 -13.14
C SER A 204 8.62 8.18 -13.75
N VAL A 205 9.06 8.32 -14.99
CA VAL A 205 9.07 9.60 -15.72
C VAL A 205 7.63 10.13 -15.93
N MET A 206 6.70 9.24 -16.27
CA MET A 206 5.30 9.64 -16.46
C MET A 206 4.66 10.25 -15.19
N ARG A 207 5.09 9.84 -14.00
CA ARG A 207 4.62 10.41 -12.71
C ARG A 207 5.20 11.77 -12.38
N MET A 208 6.21 12.24 -13.10
CA MET A 208 6.80 13.57 -12.85
C MET A 208 5.84 14.71 -13.17
N ILE A 209 5.00 14.53 -14.19
CA ILE A 209 3.97 15.52 -14.57
C ILE A 209 2.64 15.10 -13.95
N LYS A 210 2.14 15.92 -13.01
CA LYS A 210 0.91 15.65 -12.27
C LYS A 210 -0.31 16.07 -13.10
N ASP A 211 -1.34 15.24 -13.08
CA ASP A 211 -2.64 15.59 -13.61
C ASP A 211 -3.52 16.33 -12.58
N ASP A 212 -4.69 16.80 -12.99
CA ASP A 212 -5.57 17.59 -12.14
C ASP A 212 -6.08 16.86 -10.90
N TYR A 213 -6.19 15.52 -10.96
CA TYR A 213 -6.54 14.71 -9.79
C TYR A 213 -5.38 14.72 -8.79
N GLU A 214 -4.16 14.42 -9.25
CA GLU A 214 -2.96 14.43 -8.40
C GLU A 214 -2.73 15.79 -7.76
N ILE A 215 -2.91 16.89 -8.52
CA ILE A 215 -2.77 18.26 -8.00
C ILE A 215 -3.77 18.52 -6.86
N LYS A 216 -5.03 18.06 -6.99
CA LYS A 216 -6.03 18.21 -5.92
C LYS A 216 -5.66 17.42 -4.65
N GLU A 217 -5.19 16.19 -4.81
CA GLU A 217 -4.80 15.37 -3.66
C GLU A 217 -3.52 15.91 -2.99
N MET A 218 -2.55 16.37 -3.78
CA MET A 218 -1.37 17.08 -3.26
C MET A 218 -1.76 18.36 -2.52
N GLN A 219 -2.74 19.12 -3.00
CA GLN A 219 -3.21 20.32 -2.30
C GLN A 219 -3.81 19.97 -0.93
N LYS A 220 -4.57 18.87 -0.82
CA LYS A 220 -5.06 18.40 0.49
C LYS A 220 -3.90 18.03 1.43
N ALA A 221 -2.87 17.37 0.90
CA ALA A 221 -1.68 17.02 1.67
C ALA A 221 -0.95 18.29 2.18
N VAL A 222 -0.80 19.29 1.33
CA VAL A 222 -0.22 20.60 1.70
C VAL A 222 -1.07 21.31 2.76
N ASP A 223 -2.39 21.39 2.57
CA ASP A 223 -3.29 22.05 3.53
C ASP A 223 -3.26 21.39 4.90
N SER A 224 -3.22 20.06 4.94
CA SER A 224 -3.08 19.28 6.18
C SER A 224 -1.70 19.50 6.83
N SER A 225 -0.64 19.52 6.03
CA SER A 225 0.72 19.80 6.50
C SER A 225 0.82 21.19 7.12
N VAL A 226 0.23 22.22 6.50
CA VAL A 226 0.18 23.57 7.07
C VAL A 226 -0.48 23.59 8.45
N ARG A 227 -1.60 22.86 8.62
CA ARG A 227 -2.23 22.73 9.95
C ARG A 227 -1.35 21.95 10.93
N GLY A 228 -0.65 20.92 10.45
CA GLY A 228 0.33 20.17 11.24
C GLY A 228 1.47 21.06 11.76
N PHE A 229 2.03 21.92 10.91
CA PHE A 229 3.04 22.90 11.32
C PHE A 229 2.49 23.87 12.38
N ALA A 230 1.24 24.33 12.24
CA ALA A 230 0.62 25.16 13.26
C ALA A 230 0.47 24.42 14.61
N ASP A 231 0.17 23.13 14.59
CA ASP A 231 0.10 22.30 15.80
C ASP A 231 1.49 22.15 16.44
N MET A 232 2.55 21.95 15.64
CA MET A 232 3.94 21.91 16.12
C MET A 232 4.32 23.20 16.85
N VAL A 233 4.00 24.38 16.29
CA VAL A 233 4.30 25.66 16.90
C VAL A 233 3.59 25.82 18.26
N ARG A 234 2.35 25.37 18.37
CA ARG A 234 1.58 25.43 19.62
C ARG A 234 2.20 24.65 20.77
N VAL A 235 2.94 23.59 20.48
CA VAL A 235 3.55 22.71 21.51
C VAL A 235 4.97 23.14 21.88
N PHE A 236 5.57 24.17 21.28
CA PHE A 236 6.93 24.64 21.61
C PHE A 236 7.14 24.95 23.11
N PRO A 237 6.21 25.62 23.82
CA PRO A 237 6.38 25.86 25.26
C PRO A 237 6.48 24.55 26.06
N VAL A 238 5.77 23.50 25.65
CA VAL A 238 5.85 22.17 26.26
C VAL A 238 7.16 21.48 25.86
N ALA A 239 7.56 21.57 24.60
CA ALA A 239 8.78 20.97 24.09
C ALA A 239 10.03 21.51 24.79
N THR A 240 10.11 22.84 25.05
CA THR A 240 11.23 23.45 25.73
C THR A 240 11.33 23.11 27.23
N SER A 241 10.26 22.63 27.83
CA SER A 241 10.20 22.20 29.24
C SER A 241 10.24 20.68 29.44
N THR A 242 10.29 19.92 28.35
CA THR A 242 10.21 18.46 28.37
C THR A 242 11.48 17.86 27.79
N LYS A 243 12.00 16.79 28.43
CA LYS A 243 13.07 15.98 27.82
C LYS A 243 12.61 15.43 26.48
N ARG A 244 13.52 15.37 25.51
CA ARG A 244 13.24 14.98 24.13
C ARG A 244 12.17 15.87 23.49
N GLY A 245 12.31 17.20 23.65
CA GLY A 245 11.37 18.17 23.10
C GLY A 245 11.12 18.03 21.60
N GLU A 246 12.12 17.57 20.83
CA GLU A 246 11.97 17.25 19.42
C GLU A 246 10.82 16.25 19.17
N ARG A 247 10.68 15.21 20.02
CA ARG A 247 9.57 14.22 19.92
C ARG A 247 8.21 14.78 20.30
N VAL A 248 8.16 15.76 21.17
CA VAL A 248 6.90 16.47 21.48
C VAL A 248 6.37 17.17 20.24
N ILE A 249 7.25 17.82 19.50
CA ILE A 249 6.92 18.52 18.27
C ILE A 249 6.53 17.53 17.18
N GLU A 250 7.33 16.46 16.97
CA GLU A 250 7.03 15.38 16.02
C GLU A 250 5.65 14.76 16.27
N ALA A 251 5.34 14.44 17.53
CA ALA A 251 4.07 13.82 17.90
C ALA A 251 2.85 14.69 17.58
N ALA A 252 2.98 16.03 17.69
CA ALA A 252 1.92 16.97 17.33
C ALA A 252 1.61 16.91 15.82
N PHE A 253 2.65 16.86 14.98
CA PHE A 253 2.48 16.69 13.52
C PHE A 253 1.89 15.34 13.17
N TYR A 254 2.43 14.26 13.77
CA TYR A 254 1.94 12.90 13.53
C TYR A 254 0.45 12.75 13.88
N GLY A 255 0.01 13.35 14.99
CA GLY A 255 -1.41 13.41 15.34
C GLY A 255 -2.27 14.04 14.24
N ARG A 256 -1.82 15.12 13.62
CA ARG A 256 -2.50 15.77 12.49
C ARG A 256 -2.50 14.88 11.25
N ALA A 257 -1.36 14.28 10.91
CA ALA A 257 -1.23 13.40 9.76
C ALA A 257 -2.18 12.20 9.83
N ARG A 258 -2.34 11.61 11.02
CA ARG A 258 -3.28 10.50 11.24
C ARG A 258 -4.74 10.91 11.27
N LEU A 259 -5.02 12.16 11.64
CA LEU A 259 -6.40 12.67 11.68
C LEU A 259 -6.92 13.04 10.28
N GLU A 260 -6.08 13.62 9.43
CA GLU A 260 -6.52 14.23 8.17
C GLU A 260 -5.99 13.52 6.92
N GLY A 261 -4.99 12.66 7.05
CA GLY A 261 -4.41 11.88 5.97
C GLY A 261 -4.32 10.39 6.30
N ASN A 262 -3.57 9.68 5.48
CA ASN A 262 -3.28 8.27 5.72
C ASN A 262 -2.24 8.11 6.84
N ASP A 263 -1.15 8.88 6.74
CA ASP A 263 0.00 8.86 7.65
C ASP A 263 0.95 10.03 7.33
N ASN A 264 2.14 10.05 7.94
CA ASN A 264 3.24 10.87 7.44
C ASN A 264 3.66 10.37 6.05
N GLY A 265 3.94 11.30 5.14
CA GLY A 265 4.46 10.97 3.80
C GLY A 265 5.87 10.37 3.84
N TYR A 266 6.65 10.72 4.88
CA TYR A 266 8.00 10.25 5.17
C TYR A 266 8.32 10.46 6.66
N PRO A 267 9.39 9.82 7.21
CA PRO A 267 9.81 10.08 8.58
C PRO A 267 10.10 11.54 8.80
N SER A 268 9.35 12.19 9.70
CA SER A 268 9.51 13.61 9.98
C SER A 268 10.88 13.89 10.60
N ILE A 269 11.47 15.03 10.25
CA ILE A 269 12.67 15.55 10.85
C ILE A 269 12.28 16.74 11.74
N VAL A 270 12.63 16.67 13.02
CA VAL A 270 12.53 17.79 13.97
C VAL A 270 13.88 17.90 14.66
N ALA A 271 14.67 18.86 14.27
CA ALA A 271 16.07 18.99 14.65
C ALA A 271 16.33 20.34 15.31
N SER A 272 16.71 20.33 16.59
CA SER A 272 17.02 21.52 17.39
C SER A 272 18.52 21.75 17.50
N GLY A 273 18.97 22.98 17.42
CA GLY A 273 20.36 23.38 17.61
C GLY A 273 21.32 22.64 16.68
N ALA A 274 22.30 21.93 17.24
CA ALA A 274 23.31 21.20 16.47
C ALA A 274 22.72 20.05 15.60
N HIS A 275 21.59 19.48 15.98
CA HIS A 275 20.92 18.43 15.19
C HIS A 275 20.43 18.96 13.85
N ALA A 276 20.12 20.26 13.73
CA ALA A 276 19.71 20.88 12.47
C ALA A 276 20.80 20.83 11.37
N CYS A 277 22.03 20.47 11.72
CA CYS A 277 23.11 20.24 10.76
C CYS A 277 23.17 18.77 10.24
N VAL A 278 22.29 17.89 10.73
CA VAL A 278 22.20 16.50 10.29
C VAL A 278 21.00 16.36 9.36
N LEU A 279 21.26 16.15 8.06
CA LEU A 279 20.23 16.22 7.01
C LEU A 279 19.05 15.25 7.24
N HIS A 280 19.30 14.04 7.74
CA HIS A 280 18.25 13.04 8.02
C HIS A 280 18.20 12.72 9.52
N TRP A 281 17.97 13.75 10.36
CA TRP A 281 17.80 13.61 11.80
C TRP A 281 16.40 13.07 12.15
N ILE A 282 16.15 11.82 11.84
CA ILE A 282 14.87 11.14 12.10
C ILE A 282 14.76 10.55 13.52
N LYS A 283 15.81 10.65 14.34
CA LYS A 283 15.77 10.19 15.73
C LYS A 283 14.89 11.07 16.60
N ASN A 284 14.88 12.37 16.34
CA ASN A 284 14.08 13.37 17.04
C ASN A 284 14.13 13.21 18.57
N ASP A 285 15.33 12.93 19.12
CA ASP A 285 15.48 12.59 20.55
C ASP A 285 16.23 13.65 21.37
N GLY A 286 16.46 14.82 20.79
CA GLY A 286 17.09 15.95 21.45
C GLY A 286 16.15 16.78 22.30
N ASP A 287 16.74 17.48 23.30
CA ASP A 287 16.07 18.54 24.04
C ASP A 287 15.98 19.81 23.17
N VAL A 288 14.95 20.61 23.36
CA VAL A 288 14.76 21.90 22.65
C VAL A 288 15.03 23.03 23.61
N LEU A 289 15.99 23.90 23.26
CA LEU A 289 16.27 25.09 24.05
C LEU A 289 15.58 26.33 23.49
N PRO A 290 15.15 27.29 24.33
CA PRO A 290 14.47 28.51 23.85
C PRO A 290 15.31 29.36 22.89
N THR A 291 16.62 29.15 22.84
CA THR A 291 17.58 29.90 22.00
C THR A 291 17.96 29.16 20.72
N ASP A 292 17.48 27.94 20.54
CA ASP A 292 17.84 27.10 19.40
C ASP A 292 17.06 27.51 18.14
N LEU A 293 17.73 27.38 17.00
CA LEU A 293 17.03 27.24 15.72
C LEU A 293 16.51 25.80 15.58
N ILE A 294 15.31 25.67 15.05
CA ILE A 294 14.69 24.37 14.80
C ILE A 294 14.47 24.22 13.29
N LEU A 295 15.00 23.14 12.73
CA LEU A 295 14.70 22.68 11.39
C LEU A 295 13.59 21.64 11.47
N ILE A 296 12.55 21.82 10.66
CA ILE A 296 11.46 20.84 10.55
C ILE A 296 11.26 20.51 9.08
N ASP A 297 11.23 19.22 8.79
CA ASP A 297 10.86 18.66 7.49
C ASP A 297 9.82 17.57 7.72
N ALA A 298 8.59 17.82 7.31
CA ALA A 298 7.44 16.97 7.55
C ALA A 298 6.36 17.18 6.49
N GLY A 299 5.68 16.11 6.10
CA GLY A 299 4.57 16.14 5.16
C GLY A 299 3.52 15.08 5.48
N VAL A 300 2.25 15.41 5.25
CA VAL A 300 1.12 14.48 5.38
C VAL A 300 0.90 13.75 4.07
N GLU A 301 0.67 12.44 4.11
CA GLU A 301 0.24 11.67 2.95
C GLU A 301 -1.29 11.65 2.87
N VAL A 302 -1.85 12.07 1.74
CA VAL A 302 -3.28 11.98 1.41
C VAL A 302 -3.42 11.24 0.09
N GLU A 303 -4.18 10.13 0.05
CA GLU A 303 -4.38 9.33 -1.17
C GLU A 303 -3.05 9.01 -1.89
N SER A 304 -2.02 8.63 -1.12
CA SER A 304 -0.66 8.35 -1.60
C SER A 304 0.10 9.55 -2.22
N HIS A 305 -0.35 10.79 -1.97
CA HIS A 305 0.29 12.04 -2.39
C HIS A 305 0.78 12.83 -1.16
N TYR A 306 1.97 13.44 -1.26
CA TYR A 306 2.57 14.30 -0.22
C TYR A 306 3.54 15.29 -0.83
#